data_ffb0f2511bc18a0d881306d48ef31bb4
#
_entry.id   ffb0f2511bc18a0d881306d48ef31bb4
#
_cell.length_a   1.000
_cell.length_b   1.000
_cell.length_c   1.000
_cell.angle_alpha   90.00
_cell.angle_beta   90.00
_cell.angle_gamma   90.00
#
_symmetry.space_group_name_H-M   'P 1'
#
loop_
_entity.id
_entity.type
_entity.pdbx_description
1 polymer ?
#
loop_
_entity_poly.entity_id
_entity_poly.type
_entity_poly.pdbx_seq_one_letter_code
_entity_poly.pdbx_strand_id
1 'polypeptide(L)'
;LAGHLEPGTTLHQRYRIIGLIGSGGMGAVYLADDNRLEGRRCAVKEAQLLLGVSDQTAQAMRDQFHREANILAQLDHPNLPKVSDYFSGGDRDYLVMDYAPGPDLHQVVADARREDRFLQEATVLTWVNQLCDALSYLHSRNPPVLHRDVKPANVKLTPEGRVKLVDFGLVKPLDPDDPKTMTSLHGVGSLPYTPLEQYVDEVGHTDPRSDLYSLGATLYHLLTGQEPPSAQARFLNPDVLIPPRRINAAISPEVEAAILQAMALHPYGRPASVKEWQAVLAGQKPAAPVESAGLPSTPGAPLPAAAHLSWRGILRDNLWLVGIASVLLALALALTFGLITP
;
A
#
# COMPACT_ATOMS: atom_id res chain seq x y z
N LEU A 1 -10.10 -23.66 9.15
CA LEU A 1 -9.03 -22.70 9.46
C LEU A 1 -7.77 -23.51 9.73
N ALA A 2 -6.80 -23.50 8.82
CA ALA A 2 -5.48 -24.07 9.10
C ALA A 2 -4.87 -23.27 10.25
N GLY A 3 -4.55 -23.93 11.36
CA GLY A 3 -3.99 -23.30 12.55
C GLY A 3 -2.61 -22.69 12.28
N HIS A 4 -2.21 -21.72 13.12
CA HIS A 4 -0.84 -21.21 13.12
C HIS A 4 0.16 -22.31 13.49
N LEU A 5 1.40 -22.17 13.05
CA LEU A 5 2.46 -23.08 13.44
C LEU A 5 2.76 -22.94 14.93
N GLU A 6 2.85 -24.09 15.61
CA GLU A 6 3.17 -24.14 17.04
C GLU A 6 4.65 -23.87 17.29
N PRO A 7 5.01 -23.21 18.40
CA PRO A 7 6.41 -23.08 18.83
C PRO A 7 7.08 -24.45 18.92
N GLY A 8 8.33 -24.54 18.44
CA GLY A 8 9.09 -25.78 18.34
C GLY A 8 8.94 -26.52 17.02
N THR A 9 7.95 -26.19 16.18
CA THR A 9 7.84 -26.72 14.82
C THR A 9 9.10 -26.39 14.02
N THR A 10 9.64 -27.39 13.31
CA THR A 10 10.83 -27.18 12.46
C THR A 10 10.43 -27.27 11.00
N LEU A 11 10.61 -26.18 10.28
CA LEU A 11 10.38 -26.08 8.85
C LEU A 11 11.68 -26.37 8.08
N HIS A 12 11.55 -27.07 6.94
CA HIS A 12 12.64 -27.38 6.02
C HIS A 12 13.90 -27.96 6.73
N GLN A 13 13.71 -28.70 7.85
CA GLN A 13 14.77 -29.26 8.70
C GLN A 13 15.79 -28.21 9.18
N ARG A 14 15.43 -26.93 9.15
CA ARG A 14 16.34 -25.82 9.42
C ARG A 14 15.75 -24.75 10.34
N TYR A 15 14.54 -24.30 10.10
CA TYR A 15 13.98 -23.16 10.79
C TYR A 15 13.06 -23.60 11.91
N ARG A 16 13.50 -23.45 13.15
CA ARG A 16 12.72 -23.79 14.34
C ARG A 16 11.89 -22.60 14.79
N ILE A 17 10.58 -22.70 14.70
CA ILE A 17 9.62 -21.67 15.09
C ILE A 17 9.74 -21.39 16.59
N ILE A 18 9.94 -20.12 16.95
CA ILE A 18 9.92 -19.61 18.32
C ILE A 18 8.50 -19.13 18.66
N GLY A 19 7.83 -18.42 17.75
CA GLY A 19 6.49 -17.93 17.96
C GLY A 19 5.99 -17.05 16.82
N LEU A 20 4.70 -16.73 16.86
CA LEU A 20 4.04 -15.83 15.93
C LEU A 20 4.42 -14.38 16.28
N ILE A 21 4.84 -13.60 15.29
CA ILE A 21 5.18 -12.17 15.45
C ILE A 21 4.30 -11.24 14.63
N GLY A 22 3.48 -11.78 13.74
CA GLY A 22 2.51 -11.03 12.96
C GLY A 22 1.53 -11.96 12.26
N SER A 23 0.28 -11.54 12.11
CA SER A 23 -0.72 -12.26 11.32
C SER A 23 -1.70 -11.26 10.69
N GLY A 24 -2.16 -11.57 9.49
CA GLY A 24 -3.11 -10.73 8.76
C GLY A 24 -3.67 -11.42 7.52
N GLY A 25 -4.39 -10.68 6.70
CA GLY A 25 -5.00 -11.22 5.47
C GLY A 25 -4.01 -11.79 4.44
N MET A 26 -2.71 -11.47 4.58
CA MET A 26 -1.64 -11.93 3.67
C MET A 26 -0.88 -13.16 4.22
N GLY A 27 -1.24 -13.68 5.40
CA GLY A 27 -0.59 -14.81 6.02
C GLY A 27 -0.09 -14.54 7.43
N ALA A 28 0.85 -15.36 7.88
CA ALA A 28 1.45 -15.28 9.20
C ALA A 28 2.97 -15.07 9.09
N VAL A 29 3.54 -14.34 10.05
CA VAL A 29 4.99 -14.16 10.17
C VAL A 29 5.44 -14.71 11.51
N TYR A 30 6.43 -15.57 11.48
CA TYR A 30 6.98 -16.25 12.65
C TYR A 30 8.40 -15.79 12.91
N LEU A 31 8.76 -15.65 14.18
CA LEU A 31 10.16 -15.63 14.61
C LEU A 31 10.67 -17.07 14.63
N ALA A 32 11.84 -17.31 14.08
CA ALA A 32 12.47 -18.62 14.07
C ALA A 32 13.98 -18.54 14.34
N ASP A 33 14.52 -19.62 14.91
CA ASP A 33 15.98 -19.86 14.96
C ASP A 33 16.42 -20.59 13.67
N ASP A 34 17.54 -20.20 13.11
CA ASP A 34 18.21 -20.93 12.03
C ASP A 34 19.15 -22.00 12.61
N ASN A 35 18.72 -23.24 12.63
CA ASN A 35 19.51 -24.33 13.24
C ASN A 35 20.89 -24.62 12.57
N ARG A 36 21.14 -24.03 11.37
CA ARG A 36 22.46 -24.15 10.69
C ARG A 36 23.42 -23.03 11.09
N LEU A 37 22.90 -21.93 11.65
CA LEU A 37 23.69 -20.76 12.05
C LEU A 37 23.35 -20.42 13.49
N GLU A 38 24.13 -20.92 14.43
CA GLU A 38 23.91 -20.74 15.86
C GLU A 38 23.73 -19.28 16.24
N GLY A 39 22.66 -18.97 16.98
CA GLY A 39 22.30 -17.62 17.41
C GLY A 39 21.65 -16.75 16.35
N ARG A 40 21.51 -17.20 15.09
CA ARG A 40 20.80 -16.45 14.06
C ARG A 40 19.30 -16.60 14.21
N ARG A 41 18.63 -15.46 14.38
CA ARG A 41 17.17 -15.35 14.28
C ARG A 41 16.76 -14.85 12.92
N CYS A 42 15.64 -15.37 12.41
CA CYS A 42 15.03 -14.96 11.15
C CYS A 42 13.52 -14.78 11.31
N ALA A 43 12.92 -14.02 10.39
CA ALA A 43 11.49 -13.95 10.21
C ALA A 43 11.10 -14.92 9.08
N VAL A 44 10.10 -15.76 9.34
CA VAL A 44 9.55 -16.71 8.36
C VAL A 44 8.13 -16.26 8.05
N LYS A 45 7.91 -15.73 6.85
CA LYS A 45 6.61 -15.32 6.35
C LYS A 45 5.96 -16.50 5.63
N GLU A 46 4.80 -16.90 6.11
CA GLU A 46 3.94 -17.91 5.49
C GLU A 46 2.99 -17.22 4.52
N ALA A 47 2.97 -17.65 3.26
CA ALA A 47 1.98 -17.21 2.30
C ALA A 47 0.67 -17.97 2.52
N GLN A 48 -0.42 -17.23 2.67
CA GLN A 48 -1.75 -17.81 2.78
C GLN A 48 -2.32 -18.01 1.37
N LEU A 49 -2.49 -19.27 0.96
CA LEU A 49 -3.27 -19.59 -0.21
C LEU A 49 -4.76 -19.40 0.11
N LEU A 50 -5.50 -18.78 -0.79
CA LEU A 50 -6.95 -18.64 -0.64
C LEU A 50 -7.60 -20.04 -0.70
N LEU A 51 -8.35 -20.38 0.34
CA LEU A 51 -9.11 -21.64 0.36
C LEU A 51 -10.25 -21.58 -0.66
N GLY A 52 -10.44 -22.68 -1.39
CA GLY A 52 -11.56 -22.82 -2.34
C GLY A 52 -11.31 -22.26 -3.73
N VAL A 53 -10.09 -21.88 -4.06
CA VAL A 53 -9.71 -21.52 -5.44
C VAL A 53 -9.41 -22.78 -6.28
N SER A 54 -9.51 -22.67 -7.61
CA SER A 54 -9.16 -23.76 -8.51
C SER A 54 -7.65 -24.08 -8.43
N ASP A 55 -7.27 -25.32 -8.77
CA ASP A 55 -5.85 -25.72 -8.82
C ASP A 55 -5.02 -24.80 -9.73
N GLN A 56 -5.61 -24.35 -10.83
CA GLN A 56 -4.96 -23.43 -11.77
C GLN A 56 -4.70 -22.06 -11.12
N THR A 57 -5.67 -21.53 -10.36
CA THR A 57 -5.50 -20.27 -9.61
C THR A 57 -4.48 -20.42 -8.50
N ALA A 58 -4.51 -21.54 -7.75
CA ALA A 58 -3.53 -21.82 -6.70
C ALA A 58 -2.12 -21.90 -7.26
N GLN A 59 -1.93 -22.55 -8.44
CA GLN A 59 -0.64 -22.63 -9.10
C GLN A 59 -0.15 -21.24 -9.55
N ALA A 60 -1.03 -20.43 -10.16
CA ALA A 60 -0.69 -19.07 -10.57
C ALA A 60 -0.25 -18.20 -9.38
N MET A 61 -0.91 -18.34 -8.20
CA MET A 61 -0.51 -17.65 -6.96
C MET A 61 0.87 -18.09 -6.47
N ARG A 62 1.17 -19.41 -6.52
CA ARG A 62 2.51 -19.92 -6.18
C ARG A 62 3.57 -19.38 -7.11
N ASP A 63 3.35 -19.44 -8.43
CA ASP A 63 4.29 -18.92 -9.43
C ASP A 63 4.54 -17.41 -9.22
N GLN A 64 3.51 -16.67 -8.85
CA GLN A 64 3.61 -15.25 -8.51
C GLN A 64 4.48 -15.06 -7.25
N PHE A 65 4.21 -15.81 -6.17
CA PHE A 65 5.01 -15.75 -4.95
C PHE A 65 6.49 -16.09 -5.20
N HIS A 66 6.78 -17.09 -6.04
CA HIS A 66 8.12 -17.43 -6.48
C HIS A 66 8.82 -16.28 -7.21
N ARG A 67 8.13 -15.64 -8.16
CA ARG A 67 8.69 -14.48 -8.88
C ARG A 67 9.04 -13.34 -7.92
N GLU A 68 8.15 -13.06 -6.99
CA GLU A 68 8.36 -12.03 -5.96
C GLU A 68 9.52 -12.36 -5.02
N ALA A 69 9.59 -13.60 -4.53
CA ALA A 69 10.69 -14.06 -3.70
C ALA A 69 12.05 -13.88 -4.40
N ASN A 70 12.13 -14.19 -5.71
CA ASN A 70 13.35 -14.01 -6.50
C ASN A 70 13.74 -12.52 -6.64
N ILE A 71 12.76 -11.61 -6.79
CA ILE A 71 13.04 -10.17 -6.83
C ILE A 71 13.56 -9.70 -5.46
N LEU A 72 12.88 -10.08 -4.38
CA LEU A 72 13.26 -9.70 -3.03
C LEU A 72 14.65 -10.24 -2.64
N ALA A 73 15.01 -11.44 -3.10
CA ALA A 73 16.32 -12.04 -2.84
C ALA A 73 17.49 -11.25 -3.48
N GLN A 74 17.22 -10.44 -4.51
CA GLN A 74 18.21 -9.59 -5.16
C GLN A 74 18.37 -8.21 -4.50
N LEU A 75 17.48 -7.88 -3.53
CA LEU A 75 17.55 -6.62 -2.84
C LEU A 75 18.58 -6.67 -1.72
N ASP A 76 19.44 -5.66 -1.67
CA ASP A 76 20.43 -5.49 -0.60
C ASP A 76 20.50 -4.02 -0.21
N HIS A 77 19.86 -3.66 0.89
CA HIS A 77 19.80 -2.30 1.41
C HIS A 77 19.71 -2.30 2.94
N PRO A 78 20.43 -1.41 3.65
CA PRO A 78 20.48 -1.43 5.12
C PRO A 78 19.11 -1.25 5.80
N ASN A 79 18.17 -0.59 5.16
CA ASN A 79 16.82 -0.33 5.68
C ASN A 79 15.75 -1.32 5.17
N LEU A 80 16.16 -2.41 4.51
CA LEU A 80 15.29 -3.51 4.08
C LEU A 80 15.75 -4.81 4.75
N PRO A 81 14.86 -5.76 5.05
CA PRO A 81 15.27 -7.11 5.45
C PRO A 81 15.82 -7.85 4.24
N LYS A 82 16.94 -8.56 4.42
CA LYS A 82 17.50 -9.40 3.37
C LYS A 82 16.78 -10.75 3.35
N VAL A 83 16.29 -11.14 2.19
CA VAL A 83 15.75 -12.50 1.97
C VAL A 83 16.91 -13.48 1.90
N SER A 84 16.82 -14.56 2.65
CA SER A 84 17.88 -15.56 2.76
C SER A 84 17.49 -16.95 2.27
N ASP A 85 16.20 -17.24 2.21
CA ASP A 85 15.71 -18.55 1.76
C ASP A 85 14.24 -18.46 1.34
N TYR A 86 13.82 -19.42 0.53
CA TYR A 86 12.46 -19.63 0.12
C TYR A 86 12.22 -21.13 -0.07
N PHE A 87 11.09 -21.65 0.38
CA PHE A 87 10.73 -23.05 0.21
C PHE A 87 9.23 -23.29 0.33
N SER A 88 8.76 -24.38 -0.27
CA SER A 88 7.41 -24.91 -0.09
C SER A 88 7.40 -26.03 0.92
N GLY A 89 6.39 -26.09 1.76
CA GLY A 89 6.18 -27.14 2.76
C GLY A 89 4.71 -27.53 2.82
N GLY A 90 4.36 -28.69 2.29
CA GLY A 90 2.96 -29.12 2.14
C GLY A 90 2.21 -28.27 1.12
N ASP A 91 1.13 -27.64 1.56
CA ASP A 91 0.29 -26.73 0.78
C ASP A 91 0.62 -25.24 0.99
N ARG A 92 1.73 -24.93 1.68
CA ARG A 92 2.14 -23.58 2.07
C ARG A 92 3.49 -23.22 1.50
N ASP A 93 3.69 -21.94 1.22
CA ASP A 93 4.94 -21.36 0.79
C ASP A 93 5.50 -20.45 1.87
N TYR A 94 6.81 -20.46 2.03
CA TYR A 94 7.50 -19.73 3.09
C TYR A 94 8.63 -18.89 2.52
N LEU A 95 8.75 -17.65 2.97
CA LEU A 95 9.84 -16.74 2.68
C LEU A 95 10.60 -16.45 3.98
N VAL A 96 11.91 -16.69 3.97
CA VAL A 96 12.79 -16.45 5.12
C VAL A 96 13.62 -15.20 4.91
N MET A 97 13.58 -14.31 5.88
CA MET A 97 14.29 -13.04 5.83
C MET A 97 14.92 -12.67 7.17
N ASP A 98 15.76 -11.65 7.17
CA ASP A 98 16.33 -11.14 8.41
C ASP A 98 15.23 -10.69 9.37
N TYR A 99 15.38 -11.07 10.63
CA TYR A 99 14.53 -10.56 11.71
C TYR A 99 14.99 -9.15 12.09
N ALA A 100 14.06 -8.21 12.08
CA ALA A 100 14.26 -6.84 12.55
C ALA A 100 13.75 -6.73 14.00
N PRO A 101 14.63 -6.71 15.01
CA PRO A 101 14.22 -6.59 16.42
C PRO A 101 13.72 -5.17 16.71
N GLY A 102 12.86 -5.05 17.73
CA GLY A 102 12.34 -3.79 18.22
C GLY A 102 10.87 -3.54 17.86
N PRO A 103 10.30 -2.45 18.41
CA PRO A 103 8.91 -2.05 18.13
C PRO A 103 8.77 -1.57 16.69
N ASP A 104 7.55 -1.61 16.18
CA ASP A 104 7.24 -0.85 14.97
C ASP A 104 6.88 0.62 15.32
N LEU A 105 6.92 1.47 14.30
CA LEU A 105 6.66 2.90 14.51
C LEU A 105 5.21 3.18 14.92
N HIS A 106 4.26 2.29 14.64
CA HIS A 106 2.89 2.40 15.16
C HIS A 106 2.89 2.28 16.69
N GLN A 107 3.61 1.27 17.23
CA GLN A 107 3.79 1.11 18.68
C GLN A 107 4.51 2.31 19.30
N VAL A 108 5.56 2.83 18.65
CA VAL A 108 6.32 4.01 19.12
C VAL A 108 5.41 5.25 19.23
N VAL A 109 4.53 5.48 18.23
CA VAL A 109 3.54 6.56 18.28
C VAL A 109 2.53 6.32 19.40
N ALA A 110 2.01 5.10 19.52
CA ALA A 110 1.03 4.76 20.55
C ALA A 110 1.59 4.97 21.97
N ASP A 111 2.86 4.60 22.20
CA ASP A 111 3.54 4.81 23.47
C ASP A 111 3.73 6.31 23.77
N ALA A 112 4.16 7.10 22.78
CA ALA A 112 4.27 8.54 22.92
C ALA A 112 2.92 9.20 23.25
N ARG A 113 1.84 8.76 22.61
CA ARG A 113 0.48 9.26 22.88
C ARG A 113 -0.04 8.90 24.27
N ARG A 114 0.32 7.72 24.81
CA ARG A 114 -0.02 7.36 26.21
C ARG A 114 0.68 8.27 27.22
N GLU A 115 1.84 8.83 26.87
CA GLU A 115 2.59 9.79 27.66
C GLU A 115 2.18 11.25 27.38
N ASP A 116 1.10 11.46 26.62
CA ASP A 116 0.59 12.76 26.17
C ASP A 116 1.65 13.65 25.50
N ARG A 117 2.51 13.04 24.68
CA ARG A 117 3.57 13.74 23.95
C ARG A 117 3.54 13.42 22.47
N PHE A 118 4.07 14.33 21.68
CA PHE A 118 4.38 14.11 20.27
C PHE A 118 5.82 13.62 20.09
N LEU A 119 6.08 12.91 19.01
CA LEU A 119 7.44 12.59 18.59
C LEU A 119 8.15 13.87 18.11
N GLN A 120 9.44 13.99 18.40
CA GLN A 120 10.23 15.12 17.96
C GLN A 120 10.44 15.09 16.44
N GLU A 121 10.20 16.21 15.75
CA GLU A 121 10.31 16.33 14.30
C GLU A 121 11.68 15.86 13.79
N ALA A 122 12.78 16.32 14.40
CA ALA A 122 14.13 15.95 14.00
C ALA A 122 14.37 14.43 14.03
N THR A 123 13.84 13.74 15.06
CA THR A 123 13.94 12.29 15.19
C THR A 123 13.13 11.58 14.08
N VAL A 124 11.90 12.02 13.87
CA VAL A 124 11.02 11.46 12.82
C VAL A 124 11.62 11.66 11.43
N LEU A 125 12.17 12.85 11.15
CA LEU A 125 12.83 13.13 9.87
C LEU A 125 14.06 12.26 9.65
N THR A 126 14.80 11.90 10.70
CA THR A 126 15.92 10.94 10.60
C THR A 126 15.43 9.56 10.13
N TRP A 127 14.29 9.08 10.65
CA TRP A 127 13.70 7.81 10.20
C TRP A 127 13.13 7.90 8.78
N VAL A 128 12.43 9.00 8.48
CA VAL A 128 11.82 9.20 7.14
C VAL A 128 12.90 9.31 6.07
N ASN A 129 14.04 9.94 6.34
CA ASN A 129 15.16 9.97 5.39
C ASN A 129 15.67 8.55 5.07
N GLN A 130 15.79 7.67 6.07
CA GLN A 130 16.16 6.27 5.85
C GLN A 130 15.11 5.52 5.00
N LEU A 131 13.81 5.81 5.19
CA LEU A 131 12.74 5.26 4.35
C LEU A 131 12.80 5.81 2.92
N CYS A 132 13.11 7.10 2.75
CA CYS A 132 13.34 7.69 1.43
C CYS A 132 14.49 6.99 0.68
N ASP A 133 15.58 6.69 1.37
CA ASP A 133 16.72 5.97 0.77
C ASP A 133 16.32 4.56 0.35
N ALA A 134 15.58 3.82 1.21
CA ALA A 134 15.07 2.49 0.87
C ALA A 134 14.12 2.51 -0.33
N LEU A 135 13.14 3.43 -0.35
CA LEU A 135 12.18 3.53 -1.45
C LEU A 135 12.86 4.00 -2.74
N SER A 136 13.78 4.95 -2.67
CA SER A 136 14.57 5.37 -3.84
C SER A 136 15.39 4.22 -4.42
N TYR A 137 15.96 3.37 -3.56
CA TYR A 137 16.65 2.15 -3.99
C TYR A 137 15.69 1.19 -4.69
N LEU A 138 14.51 0.91 -4.15
CA LEU A 138 13.51 0.04 -4.76
C LEU A 138 13.04 0.58 -6.12
N HIS A 139 12.71 1.86 -6.17
CA HIS A 139 12.23 2.52 -7.39
C HIS A 139 13.30 2.61 -8.50
N SER A 140 14.59 2.52 -8.13
CA SER A 140 15.71 2.52 -9.10
C SER A 140 15.98 1.14 -9.73
N ARG A 141 15.28 0.09 -9.31
CA ARG A 141 15.42 -1.24 -9.93
C ARG A 141 14.85 -1.24 -11.35
N ASN A 142 15.21 -2.23 -12.14
CA ASN A 142 14.68 -2.41 -13.49
C ASN A 142 14.14 -3.86 -13.63
N PRO A 143 12.82 -4.03 -13.68
CA PRO A 143 11.77 -3.01 -13.53
C PRO A 143 11.73 -2.40 -12.12
N PRO A 144 11.12 -1.20 -11.95
CA PRO A 144 10.95 -0.58 -10.64
C PRO A 144 10.15 -1.48 -9.68
N VAL A 145 10.61 -1.53 -8.43
CA VAL A 145 9.95 -2.29 -7.36
C VAL A 145 9.17 -1.32 -6.48
N LEU A 146 7.88 -1.55 -6.29
CA LEU A 146 7.01 -0.77 -5.40
C LEU A 146 6.75 -1.54 -4.11
N HIS A 147 6.74 -0.84 -2.97
CA HIS A 147 6.45 -1.46 -1.68
C HIS A 147 4.94 -1.64 -1.44
N ARG A 148 4.11 -0.67 -1.84
CA ARG A 148 2.63 -0.67 -1.81
C ARG A 148 1.95 -0.76 -0.44
N ASP A 149 2.68 -0.92 0.64
CA ASP A 149 2.12 -0.96 2.00
C ASP A 149 3.05 -0.24 3.01
N VAL A 150 3.50 0.97 2.66
CA VAL A 150 4.30 1.82 3.56
C VAL A 150 3.38 2.40 4.63
N LYS A 151 3.58 1.99 5.89
CA LYS A 151 2.82 2.46 7.06
C LYS A 151 3.64 2.26 8.33
N PRO A 152 3.33 2.95 9.44
CA PRO A 152 4.09 2.83 10.69
C PRO A 152 4.23 1.39 11.21
N ALA A 153 3.20 0.56 11.06
CA ALA A 153 3.22 -0.85 11.48
C ALA A 153 4.22 -1.71 10.71
N ASN A 154 4.58 -1.31 9.48
CA ASN A 154 5.54 -2.00 8.62
C ASN A 154 6.96 -1.41 8.70
N VAL A 155 7.21 -0.52 9.66
CA VAL A 155 8.54 0.06 9.89
C VAL A 155 9.03 -0.31 11.28
N LYS A 156 10.03 -1.17 11.38
CA LYS A 156 10.65 -1.58 12.65
C LYS A 156 11.77 -0.63 13.03
N LEU A 157 11.79 -0.20 14.30
CA LEU A 157 12.86 0.60 14.87
C LEU A 157 13.80 -0.31 15.63
N THR A 158 15.02 -0.49 15.12
CA THR A 158 16.02 -1.35 15.78
C THR A 158 16.60 -0.68 17.02
N PRO A 159 17.20 -1.45 17.95
CA PRO A 159 17.86 -0.88 19.15
C PRO A 159 18.94 0.14 18.83
N GLU A 160 19.55 0.07 17.65
CA GLU A 160 20.58 1.02 17.19
C GLU A 160 20.00 2.30 16.59
N GLY A 161 18.67 2.49 16.63
CA GLY A 161 17.98 3.66 16.12
C GLY A 161 17.82 3.69 14.59
N ARG A 162 18.03 2.56 13.90
CA ARG A 162 17.79 2.42 12.48
C ARG A 162 16.37 1.94 12.21
N VAL A 163 15.79 2.38 11.11
CA VAL A 163 14.51 1.83 10.67
C VAL A 163 14.71 0.75 9.60
N LYS A 164 13.86 -0.27 9.66
CA LYS A 164 13.73 -1.30 8.61
C LYS A 164 12.31 -1.36 8.12
N LEU A 165 12.13 -1.12 6.82
CA LEU A 165 10.86 -1.26 6.13
C LEU A 165 10.64 -2.74 5.85
N VAL A 166 9.70 -3.34 6.57
CA VAL A 166 9.36 -4.77 6.49
C VAL A 166 8.02 -4.96 5.79
N ASP A 167 7.67 -6.22 5.55
CA ASP A 167 6.36 -6.59 5.03
C ASP A 167 6.04 -5.95 3.67
N PHE A 168 6.88 -6.27 2.69
CA PHE A 168 6.54 -6.00 1.30
C PHE A 168 5.16 -6.59 1.03
N GLY A 169 4.16 -5.74 0.88
CA GLY A 169 2.87 -6.15 0.37
C GLY A 169 3.13 -6.70 -1.02
N LEU A 170 2.97 -8.00 -1.23
CA LEU A 170 3.30 -8.76 -2.43
C LEU A 170 3.84 -7.86 -3.55
N VAL A 171 5.17 -7.83 -3.67
CA VAL A 171 5.86 -6.96 -4.64
C VAL A 171 5.45 -7.39 -6.02
N LYS A 172 4.58 -6.63 -6.68
CA LYS A 172 4.30 -6.83 -8.09
C LYS A 172 5.28 -5.96 -8.88
N PRO A 173 6.11 -6.56 -9.76
CA PRO A 173 6.78 -5.77 -10.78
C PRO A 173 5.73 -4.98 -11.57
N LEU A 174 6.04 -3.75 -11.96
CA LEU A 174 5.25 -3.07 -12.97
C LEU A 174 5.44 -3.83 -14.28
N ASP A 175 4.52 -4.74 -14.59
CA ASP A 175 4.44 -5.35 -15.91
C ASP A 175 3.51 -4.50 -16.77
N PRO A 176 4.04 -3.78 -17.79
CA PRO A 176 3.23 -2.94 -18.66
C PRO A 176 2.20 -3.74 -19.46
N ASP A 177 2.43 -5.05 -19.63
CA ASP A 177 1.63 -5.93 -20.46
C ASP A 177 0.60 -6.77 -19.67
N ASP A 178 0.58 -6.72 -18.32
CA ASP A 178 -0.43 -7.40 -17.50
C ASP A 178 -1.38 -6.40 -16.79
N PRO A 179 -2.52 -6.04 -17.43
CA PRO A 179 -3.51 -5.14 -16.85
C PRO A 179 -4.29 -5.75 -15.67
N LYS A 180 -4.15 -7.05 -15.40
CA LYS A 180 -4.89 -7.78 -14.35
C LYS A 180 -4.08 -7.92 -13.06
N THR A 181 -3.43 -6.85 -12.62
CA THR A 181 -2.83 -6.82 -11.30
C THR A 181 -3.94 -6.74 -10.25
N MET A 182 -4.48 -7.89 -9.87
CA MET A 182 -5.50 -7.97 -8.83
C MET A 182 -5.05 -7.19 -7.60
N THR A 183 -5.86 -6.23 -7.23
CA THR A 183 -5.75 -5.47 -5.98
C THR A 183 -5.65 -6.47 -4.84
N SER A 184 -4.49 -6.56 -4.22
CA SER A 184 -4.37 -7.31 -2.99
C SER A 184 -5.35 -6.68 -1.99
N LEU A 185 -6.15 -7.51 -1.35
CA LEU A 185 -7.05 -7.13 -0.26
C LEU A 185 -6.22 -6.43 0.82
N HIS A 186 -6.12 -5.11 0.74
CA HIS A 186 -5.51 -4.32 1.81
C HIS A 186 -6.35 -4.54 3.05
N GLY A 187 -5.73 -4.98 4.12
CA GLY A 187 -6.41 -5.09 5.41
C GLY A 187 -6.99 -3.73 5.81
N VAL A 188 -8.10 -3.72 6.56
CA VAL A 188 -8.79 -2.50 7.01
C VAL A 188 -7.81 -1.48 7.65
N GLY A 189 -6.74 -1.94 8.28
CA GLY A 189 -5.70 -1.10 8.91
C GLY A 189 -4.76 -0.38 7.94
N SER A 190 -4.83 -0.62 6.62
CA SER A 190 -4.00 0.07 5.63
C SER A 190 -4.72 1.25 4.95
N LEU A 191 -6.04 1.37 5.09
CA LEU A 191 -6.86 2.39 4.41
C LEU A 191 -6.35 3.84 4.58
N PRO A 192 -5.89 4.29 5.76
CA PRO A 192 -5.37 5.65 5.94
C PRO A 192 -4.14 5.96 5.08
N TYR A 193 -3.36 4.93 4.69
CA TYR A 193 -2.09 5.07 3.98
C TYR A 193 -2.18 4.72 2.49
N THR A 194 -3.34 4.23 2.04
CA THR A 194 -3.54 3.73 0.67
C THR A 194 -4.03 4.86 -0.24
N PRO A 195 -3.33 5.20 -1.32
CA PRO A 195 -3.76 6.21 -2.28
C PRO A 195 -4.91 5.72 -3.16
N LEU A 196 -5.64 6.66 -3.80
CA LEU A 196 -6.83 6.34 -4.59
C LEU A 196 -6.58 5.38 -5.74
N GLU A 197 -5.46 5.52 -6.43
CA GLU A 197 -5.10 4.69 -7.57
C GLU A 197 -4.89 3.21 -7.22
N GLN A 198 -4.75 2.88 -5.94
CA GLN A 198 -4.66 1.48 -5.50
C GLN A 198 -6.03 0.82 -5.28
N TYR A 199 -7.14 1.58 -5.37
CA TYR A 199 -8.50 1.05 -5.22
C TYR A 199 -9.18 0.76 -6.57
N VAL A 200 -8.64 1.27 -7.67
CA VAL A 200 -9.32 1.22 -8.98
C VAL A 200 -8.43 0.49 -9.97
N ASP A 201 -8.78 -0.77 -10.26
CA ASP A 201 -8.04 -1.63 -11.19
C ASP A 201 -7.99 -1.10 -12.64
N GLU A 202 -8.93 -0.22 -13.04
CA GLU A 202 -9.10 0.21 -14.43
C GLU A 202 -8.49 1.60 -14.77
N VAL A 203 -8.09 2.42 -13.77
CA VAL A 203 -7.82 3.84 -14.02
C VAL A 203 -6.38 4.28 -13.73
N GLY A 204 -5.55 3.46 -13.10
CA GLY A 204 -4.24 3.95 -12.73
C GLY A 204 -3.19 2.87 -12.57
N HIS A 205 -2.18 2.92 -13.41
CA HIS A 205 -0.93 2.25 -13.13
C HIS A 205 -0.38 2.79 -11.82
N THR A 206 -0.29 1.95 -10.77
CA THR A 206 0.47 2.31 -9.57
C THR A 206 1.92 2.57 -9.98
N ASP A 207 2.44 3.74 -9.64
CA ASP A 207 3.81 4.16 -9.90
C ASP A 207 4.54 4.49 -8.57
N PRO A 208 5.82 4.86 -8.59
CA PRO A 208 6.57 5.27 -7.39
C PRO A 208 5.89 6.33 -6.51
N ARG A 209 4.98 7.14 -7.07
CA ARG A 209 4.23 8.16 -6.33
C ARG A 209 3.16 7.56 -5.40
N SER A 210 2.78 6.30 -5.61
CA SER A 210 1.89 5.60 -4.69
C SER A 210 2.57 5.33 -3.35
N ASP A 211 3.83 4.87 -3.35
CA ASP A 211 4.63 4.72 -2.14
C ASP A 211 4.91 6.07 -1.48
N LEU A 212 5.07 7.13 -2.28
CA LEU A 212 5.27 8.49 -1.77
C LEU A 212 4.05 9.01 -1.01
N TYR A 213 2.82 8.74 -1.51
CA TYR A 213 1.60 9.05 -0.76
C TYR A 213 1.59 8.34 0.59
N SER A 214 1.86 7.04 0.59
CA SER A 214 1.87 6.21 1.79
C SER A 214 2.94 6.67 2.80
N LEU A 215 4.11 7.11 2.30
CA LEU A 215 5.16 7.70 3.13
C LEU A 215 4.74 9.06 3.71
N GLY A 216 4.07 9.92 2.93
CA GLY A 216 3.49 11.17 3.42
C GLY A 216 2.43 10.95 4.50
N ALA A 217 1.54 9.97 4.30
CA ALA A 217 0.55 9.56 5.29
C ALA A 217 1.19 8.98 6.56
N THR A 218 2.28 8.23 6.40
CA THR A 218 3.11 7.75 7.51
C THR A 218 3.71 8.90 8.30
N LEU A 219 4.32 9.87 7.63
CA LEU A 219 4.91 11.06 8.28
C LEU A 219 3.84 11.90 9.00
N TYR A 220 2.66 12.07 8.40
CA TYR A 220 1.51 12.70 9.07
C TYR A 220 1.21 12.00 10.40
N HIS A 221 1.03 10.67 10.38
CA HIS A 221 0.73 9.91 11.59
C HIS A 221 1.83 10.01 12.64
N LEU A 222 3.10 9.88 12.26
CA LEU A 222 4.23 9.96 13.20
C LEU A 222 4.30 11.30 13.93
N LEU A 223 4.02 12.42 13.24
CA LEU A 223 4.15 13.76 13.82
C LEU A 223 2.89 14.25 14.52
N THR A 224 1.70 13.79 14.10
CA THR A 224 0.42 14.19 14.71
C THR A 224 -0.06 13.22 15.79
N GLY A 225 0.46 11.98 15.79
CA GLY A 225 -0.05 10.90 16.62
C GLY A 225 -1.46 10.45 16.24
N GLN A 226 -1.95 10.82 15.05
CA GLN A 226 -3.27 10.47 14.54
C GLN A 226 -3.16 9.91 13.12
N GLU A 227 -3.91 8.87 12.83
CA GLU A 227 -4.02 8.38 11.46
C GLU A 227 -4.72 9.44 10.58
N PRO A 228 -4.22 9.68 9.36
CA PRO A 228 -4.93 10.56 8.45
C PRO A 228 -6.24 9.90 7.98
N PRO A 229 -7.25 10.69 7.59
CA PRO A 229 -8.43 10.15 6.92
C PRO A 229 -8.04 9.48 5.62
N SER A 230 -8.74 8.40 5.25
CA SER A 230 -8.47 7.66 4.01
C SER A 230 -8.58 8.56 2.77
N ALA A 231 -7.87 8.20 1.71
CA ALA A 231 -7.94 8.92 0.44
C ALA A 231 -9.38 9.00 -0.11
N GLN A 232 -10.18 7.96 0.10
CA GLN A 232 -11.61 7.96 -0.28
C GLN A 232 -12.41 8.97 0.53
N ALA A 233 -12.23 9.03 1.85
CA ALA A 233 -12.91 10.00 2.70
C ALA A 233 -12.54 11.45 2.31
N ARG A 234 -11.27 11.69 1.99
CA ARG A 234 -10.76 12.98 1.53
C ARG A 234 -11.27 13.35 0.13
N PHE A 235 -11.48 12.37 -0.74
CA PHE A 235 -12.07 12.60 -2.06
C PHE A 235 -13.53 13.04 -1.95
N LEU A 236 -14.29 12.42 -1.03
CA LEU A 236 -15.70 12.79 -0.79
C LEU A 236 -15.86 14.09 0.00
N ASN A 237 -14.95 14.39 0.91
CA ASN A 237 -14.93 15.60 1.72
C ASN A 237 -13.48 16.11 1.84
N PRO A 238 -13.06 17.09 1.00
CA PRO A 238 -11.70 17.64 1.03
C PRO A 238 -11.29 18.25 2.37
N ASP A 239 -12.24 18.74 3.16
CA ASP A 239 -11.98 19.42 4.44
C ASP A 239 -11.79 18.46 5.61
N VAL A 240 -11.91 17.15 5.40
CA VAL A 240 -11.76 16.16 6.47
C VAL A 240 -10.31 16.01 6.96
N LEU A 241 -9.31 16.34 6.11
CA LEU A 241 -7.90 16.31 6.50
C LEU A 241 -7.55 17.55 7.32
N ILE A 242 -7.28 17.34 8.60
CA ILE A 242 -6.79 18.41 9.47
C ILE A 242 -5.32 18.69 9.14
N PRO A 243 -4.92 19.94 8.84
CA PRO A 243 -3.50 20.27 8.63
C PRO A 243 -2.64 19.85 9.84
N PRO A 244 -1.47 19.22 9.63
CA PRO A 244 -0.62 18.70 10.70
C PRO A 244 -0.33 19.70 11.83
N ARG A 245 -0.06 20.95 11.51
CA ARG A 245 0.24 22.01 12.50
C ARG A 245 -0.95 22.45 13.33
N ARG A 246 -2.17 22.16 12.91
CA ARG A 246 -3.36 22.35 13.76
C ARG A 246 -3.45 21.32 14.89
N ILE A 247 -2.83 20.15 14.70
CA ILE A 247 -2.77 19.08 15.71
C ILE A 247 -1.53 19.23 16.55
N ASN A 248 -0.37 19.47 15.93
CA ASN A 248 0.91 19.63 16.58
C ASN A 248 1.61 20.90 16.05
N ALA A 249 1.52 21.99 16.80
CA ALA A 249 2.08 23.30 16.42
C ALA A 249 3.63 23.32 16.34
N ALA A 250 4.30 22.29 16.87
CA ALA A 250 5.75 22.16 16.83
C ALA A 250 6.27 21.69 15.45
N ILE A 251 5.38 21.25 14.56
CA ILE A 251 5.76 20.90 13.19
C ILE A 251 6.14 22.16 12.42
N SER A 252 7.26 22.11 11.68
CA SER A 252 7.69 23.23 10.84
C SER A 252 6.76 23.43 9.63
N PRO A 253 6.60 24.67 9.13
CA PRO A 253 5.79 24.94 7.95
C PRO A 253 6.22 24.15 6.71
N GLU A 254 7.53 23.95 6.56
CA GLU A 254 8.16 23.23 5.46
C GLU A 254 7.77 21.75 5.48
N VAL A 255 7.79 21.13 6.65
CA VAL A 255 7.41 19.73 6.84
C VAL A 255 5.90 19.55 6.63
N GLU A 256 5.05 20.45 7.14
CA GLU A 256 3.62 20.43 6.85
C GLU A 256 3.35 20.49 5.34
N ALA A 257 3.99 21.45 4.65
CA ALA A 257 3.82 21.60 3.19
C ALA A 257 4.27 20.34 2.43
N ALA A 258 5.39 19.74 2.84
CA ALA A 258 5.88 18.49 2.24
C ALA A 258 4.92 17.32 2.47
N ILE A 259 4.35 17.18 3.67
CA ILE A 259 3.33 16.16 3.98
C ILE A 259 2.12 16.33 3.06
N LEU A 260 1.55 17.53 3.01
CA LEU A 260 0.35 17.81 2.23
C LEU A 260 0.58 17.59 0.73
N GLN A 261 1.77 17.93 0.23
CA GLN A 261 2.16 17.69 -1.16
C GLN A 261 2.27 16.19 -1.47
N ALA A 262 2.95 15.40 -0.63
CA ALA A 262 3.04 13.95 -0.82
C ALA A 262 1.66 13.28 -0.78
N MET A 263 0.76 13.79 0.08
CA MET A 263 -0.60 13.28 0.24
C MET A 263 -1.60 13.88 -0.76
N ALA A 264 -1.18 14.57 -1.84
CA ALA A 264 -2.09 15.00 -2.89
C ALA A 264 -2.87 13.79 -3.44
N LEU A 265 -4.19 13.94 -3.61
CA LEU A 265 -5.05 12.83 -4.06
C LEU A 265 -4.67 12.38 -5.46
N HIS A 266 -4.41 13.34 -6.35
CA HIS A 266 -4.00 13.03 -7.72
C HIS A 266 -2.47 12.78 -7.77
N PRO A 267 -1.99 11.69 -8.38
CA PRO A 267 -0.54 11.38 -8.44
C PRO A 267 0.33 12.50 -9.01
N TYR A 268 -0.17 13.24 -10.01
CA TYR A 268 0.57 14.35 -10.63
C TYR A 268 0.69 15.60 -9.73
N GLY A 269 -0.09 15.70 -8.66
CA GLY A 269 0.08 16.72 -7.62
C GLY A 269 1.21 16.40 -6.63
N ARG A 270 1.75 15.18 -6.68
CA ARG A 270 2.85 14.74 -5.83
C ARG A 270 4.21 15.00 -6.52
N PRO A 271 5.32 15.09 -5.76
CA PRO A 271 6.65 15.08 -6.34
C PRO A 271 6.88 13.89 -7.28
N ALA A 272 7.69 14.08 -8.32
CA ALA A 272 7.92 13.05 -9.34
C ALA A 272 8.65 11.82 -8.78
N SER A 273 9.38 11.97 -7.69
CA SER A 273 10.13 10.89 -7.03
C SER A 273 10.27 11.12 -5.53
N VAL A 274 10.55 10.04 -4.79
CA VAL A 274 10.89 10.10 -3.35
C VAL A 274 12.12 10.98 -3.12
N LYS A 275 13.12 10.92 -4.01
CA LYS A 275 14.34 11.75 -3.92
C LYS A 275 14.04 13.24 -4.07
N GLU A 276 13.13 13.60 -4.95
CA GLU A 276 12.68 14.99 -5.10
C GLU A 276 11.97 15.48 -3.83
N TRP A 277 11.10 14.65 -3.27
CA TRP A 277 10.40 14.96 -2.03
C TRP A 277 11.34 15.07 -0.82
N GLN A 278 12.37 14.22 -0.75
CA GLN A 278 13.41 14.30 0.28
C GLN A 278 14.14 15.65 0.25
N ALA A 279 14.38 16.21 -0.94
CA ALA A 279 14.95 17.55 -1.09
C ALA A 279 14.00 18.66 -0.57
N VAL A 280 12.67 18.46 -0.73
CA VAL A 280 11.66 19.37 -0.14
C VAL A 280 11.70 19.30 1.38
N LEU A 281 11.71 18.12 1.97
CA LEU A 281 11.81 17.91 3.42
C LEU A 281 13.10 18.54 4.01
N ALA A 282 14.20 18.50 3.26
CA ALA A 282 15.46 19.10 3.67
C ALA A 282 15.51 20.64 3.47
N GLY A 283 14.42 21.27 3.01
CA GLY A 283 14.36 22.71 2.70
C GLY A 283 15.21 23.14 1.50
N GLN A 284 15.73 22.19 0.71
CA GLN A 284 16.55 22.45 -0.47
C GLN A 284 15.73 22.85 -1.70
N LYS A 285 14.45 22.50 -1.71
CA LYS A 285 13.49 22.82 -2.76
C LYS A 285 12.16 23.22 -2.12
N PRO A 286 11.50 24.30 -2.58
CA PRO A 286 10.18 24.66 -2.07
C PRO A 286 9.16 23.57 -2.47
N ALA A 287 8.20 23.30 -1.58
CA ALA A 287 7.05 22.48 -1.93
C ALA A 287 6.23 23.21 -3.02
N ALA A 288 5.86 22.50 -4.07
CA ALA A 288 4.95 23.07 -5.06
C ALA A 288 3.57 23.32 -4.39
N PRO A 289 2.87 24.41 -4.75
CA PRO A 289 1.52 24.65 -4.24
C PRO A 289 0.63 23.43 -4.54
N VAL A 290 -0.06 22.94 -3.52
CA VAL A 290 -1.13 21.93 -3.73
C VAL A 290 -2.28 22.69 -4.37
N GLU A 291 -2.37 22.66 -5.69
CA GLU A 291 -3.58 23.13 -6.38
C GLU A 291 -4.74 22.30 -5.85
N SER A 292 -5.65 22.97 -5.15
CA SER A 292 -6.99 22.41 -4.87
C SER A 292 -7.53 21.94 -6.21
N ALA A 293 -7.86 20.65 -6.33
CA ALA A 293 -8.22 19.99 -7.58
C ALA A 293 -9.45 20.64 -8.25
N GLY A 294 -9.21 21.78 -8.88
CA GLY A 294 -9.98 22.25 -10.01
C GLY A 294 -9.47 21.47 -11.21
N LEU A 295 -10.36 20.93 -12.00
CA LEU A 295 -10.10 20.34 -13.31
C LEU A 295 -9.01 21.12 -14.04
N PRO A 296 -8.04 20.49 -14.73
CA PRO A 296 -6.98 21.18 -15.42
C PRO A 296 -7.57 22.16 -16.43
N SER A 297 -7.57 23.44 -16.07
CA SER A 297 -7.77 24.51 -17.01
C SER A 297 -6.47 24.69 -17.77
N THR A 298 -6.30 23.96 -18.85
CA THR A 298 -5.25 24.19 -19.83
C THR A 298 -5.61 25.47 -20.58
N PRO A 299 -4.86 26.57 -20.45
CA PRO A 299 -5.10 27.71 -21.32
C PRO A 299 -4.55 27.38 -22.70
N GLY A 300 -5.41 27.13 -23.67
CA GLY A 300 -5.06 27.31 -25.06
C GLY A 300 -4.83 26.08 -25.95
N ALA A 301 -5.28 24.86 -25.57
CA ALA A 301 -5.54 23.87 -26.59
C ALA A 301 -6.99 24.06 -27.11
N PRO A 302 -7.23 24.23 -28.43
CA PRO A 302 -8.59 24.21 -28.93
C PRO A 302 -9.18 22.84 -28.56
N LEU A 303 -10.22 22.84 -27.73
CA LEU A 303 -11.02 21.67 -27.50
C LEU A 303 -11.37 21.06 -28.88
N PRO A 304 -11.15 19.74 -29.11
CA PRO A 304 -11.74 19.11 -30.25
C PRO A 304 -13.24 19.47 -30.19
N ALA A 305 -13.74 20.06 -31.28
CA ALA A 305 -15.12 20.52 -31.37
C ALA A 305 -16.00 19.47 -30.73
N ALA A 306 -16.73 19.87 -29.68
CA ALA A 306 -17.65 18.97 -29.01
C ALA A 306 -18.51 18.34 -30.09
N ALA A 307 -18.24 17.07 -30.38
CA ALA A 307 -19.18 16.31 -31.17
C ALA A 307 -20.48 16.43 -30.40
N HIS A 308 -21.44 17.17 -30.96
CA HIS A 308 -22.75 17.31 -30.39
C HIS A 308 -23.30 15.89 -30.23
N LEU A 309 -23.15 15.33 -29.04
CA LEU A 309 -23.83 14.11 -28.64
C LEU A 309 -25.33 14.47 -28.65
N SER A 310 -25.92 14.30 -29.83
CA SER A 310 -27.37 14.46 -29.94
C SER A 310 -27.98 13.30 -29.15
N TRP A 311 -28.95 13.59 -28.30
CA TRP A 311 -29.76 12.59 -27.59
C TRP A 311 -30.27 11.48 -28.50
N ARG A 312 -30.45 11.78 -29.78
CA ARG A 312 -30.84 10.83 -30.83
C ARG A 312 -29.75 9.85 -31.18
N GLY A 313 -28.46 10.25 -31.11
CA GLY A 313 -27.31 9.36 -31.29
C GLY A 313 -27.17 8.40 -30.10
N ILE A 314 -27.22 8.92 -28.88
CA ILE A 314 -27.13 8.11 -27.65
C ILE A 314 -28.28 7.09 -27.58
N LEU A 315 -29.51 7.50 -27.92
CA LEU A 315 -30.66 6.59 -27.98
C LEU A 315 -30.49 5.50 -29.05
N ARG A 316 -29.97 5.85 -30.22
CA ARG A 316 -29.78 4.89 -31.30
C ARG A 316 -28.73 3.82 -30.98
N ASP A 317 -27.63 4.25 -30.36
CA ASP A 317 -26.52 3.35 -30.02
C ASP A 317 -26.84 2.47 -28.78
N ASN A 318 -27.90 2.81 -28.02
CA ASN A 318 -28.36 2.09 -26.84
C ASN A 318 -29.81 1.56 -26.99
N LEU A 319 -30.33 1.42 -28.20
CA LEU A 319 -31.68 0.92 -28.46
C LEU A 319 -31.97 -0.44 -27.82
N TRP A 320 -30.96 -1.28 -27.69
CA TRP A 320 -31.06 -2.57 -27.03
C TRP A 320 -31.33 -2.45 -25.52
N LEU A 321 -30.76 -1.44 -24.83
CA LEU A 321 -31.05 -1.15 -23.41
C LEU A 321 -32.48 -0.67 -23.22
N VAL A 322 -32.98 0.15 -24.13
CA VAL A 322 -34.38 0.61 -24.12
C VAL A 322 -35.34 -0.60 -24.34
N GLY A 323 -34.95 -1.53 -25.23
CA GLY A 323 -35.71 -2.76 -25.43
C GLY A 323 -35.77 -3.63 -24.17
N ILE A 324 -34.65 -3.85 -23.51
CA ILE A 324 -34.60 -4.62 -22.24
C ILE A 324 -35.43 -3.95 -21.15
N ALA A 325 -35.30 -2.63 -20.98
CA ALA A 325 -36.08 -1.88 -19.99
C ALA A 325 -37.59 -1.98 -20.24
N SER A 326 -38.00 -1.92 -21.50
CA SER A 326 -39.43 -2.06 -21.90
C SER A 326 -39.94 -3.47 -21.61
N VAL A 327 -39.18 -4.51 -21.87
CA VAL A 327 -39.55 -5.92 -21.55
C VAL A 327 -39.65 -6.11 -20.05
N LEU A 328 -38.70 -5.61 -19.26
CA LEU A 328 -38.73 -5.72 -17.80
C LEU A 328 -39.94 -4.96 -17.21
N LEU A 329 -40.26 -3.79 -17.75
CA LEU A 329 -41.43 -3.02 -17.32
C LEU A 329 -42.75 -3.74 -17.65
N ALA A 330 -42.86 -4.33 -18.86
CA ALA A 330 -44.02 -5.13 -19.24
C ALA A 330 -44.17 -6.38 -18.35
N LEU A 331 -43.08 -7.05 -18.01
CA LEU A 331 -43.07 -8.21 -17.12
C LEU A 331 -43.50 -7.82 -15.69
N ALA A 332 -42.98 -6.70 -15.17
CA ALA A 332 -43.37 -6.16 -13.87
C ALA A 332 -44.85 -5.81 -13.81
N LEU A 333 -45.40 -5.15 -14.86
CA LEU A 333 -46.80 -4.84 -14.96
C LEU A 333 -47.66 -6.11 -15.06
N ALA A 334 -47.26 -7.10 -15.84
CA ALA A 334 -47.97 -8.39 -15.96
C ALA A 334 -48.03 -9.15 -14.61
N LEU A 335 -46.96 -9.11 -13.84
CA LEU A 335 -46.91 -9.69 -12.49
C LEU A 335 -47.77 -8.90 -11.48
N THR A 336 -47.74 -7.58 -11.57
CA THR A 336 -48.50 -6.70 -10.64
C THR A 336 -50.02 -6.78 -10.89
N PHE A 337 -50.44 -6.97 -12.11
CA PHE A 337 -51.87 -7.08 -12.46
C PHE A 337 -52.37 -8.50 -12.56
N GLY A 338 -51.55 -9.52 -12.13
CA GLY A 338 -52.00 -10.91 -12.06
C GLY A 338 -52.31 -11.56 -13.41
N LEU A 339 -51.72 -11.01 -14.52
CA LEU A 339 -51.93 -11.55 -15.88
C LEU A 339 -51.06 -12.77 -16.16
N ILE A 340 -50.10 -13.08 -15.29
CA ILE A 340 -49.29 -14.33 -15.32
C ILE A 340 -49.41 -14.94 -13.92
N THR A 341 -50.16 -16.03 -13.78
CA THR A 341 -50.15 -16.89 -12.59
C THR A 341 -48.91 -17.78 -12.65
N PRO A 342 -48.25 -18.09 -11.51
CA PRO A 342 -47.11 -19.00 -11.46
C PRO A 342 -47.48 -20.45 -11.83
#